data_a968eed4325ca735c51552c8f34f9265
#
_entry.id   a968eed4325ca735c51552c8f34f9265
#
_cell.length_a   1.000
_cell.length_b   1.000
_cell.length_c   1.000
_cell.angle_alpha   90.00
_cell.angle_beta   90.00
_cell.angle_gamma   90.00
#
_symmetry.space_group_name_H-M   'P 1'
#
loop_
_entity.id
_entity.type
_entity.pdbx_description
1 polymer ?
#
loop_
_entity_poly.entity_id
_entity_poly.type
_entity_poly.pdbx_seq_one_letter_code
_entity_poly.pdbx_strand_id
1 'polypeptide(L)'
;MIRQAAERDAAGVLAIYEPIVRDTPISFEMEPPTEEQMAARIARSHEWLVIERGRHIVGYAYAAPFHQRAAYRWSVEISIYLAQDARGSGLGRKLLSELLDSVSRRGFVNAFAGIALPNAVSVRLFESFGFEKVAQQENVGFKLGAWHDVGWWQRQLRAPTSPPPDISPRAPVVLG
;
A
#
# COMPACT_ATOMS: atom_id res chain seq x y z
N MET A 1 16.21 6.61 -4.78
CA MET A 1 16.56 5.45 -3.93
C MET A 1 15.30 4.93 -3.26
N ILE A 2 15.15 3.60 -3.08
CA ILE A 2 14.06 3.02 -2.25
C ILE A 2 14.65 2.67 -0.90
N ARG A 3 13.94 3.00 0.16
CA ARG A 3 14.30 2.67 1.54
C ARG A 3 13.06 2.47 2.40
N GLN A 4 13.25 1.91 3.55
CA GLN A 4 12.24 1.82 4.58
C GLN A 4 11.89 3.21 5.12
N ALA A 5 10.61 3.47 5.35
CA ALA A 5 10.13 4.71 5.95
C ALA A 5 10.31 4.71 7.47
N ALA A 6 10.59 5.87 8.01
CA ALA A 6 10.55 6.19 9.42
C ALA A 6 9.43 7.23 9.69
N GLU A 7 9.06 7.42 10.96
CA GLU A 7 8.01 8.38 11.35
C GLU A 7 8.31 9.81 10.86
N ARG A 8 9.59 10.22 10.82
CA ARG A 8 10.03 11.51 10.27
C ARG A 8 9.69 11.73 8.79
N ASP A 9 9.34 10.68 8.06
CA ASP A 9 8.95 10.76 6.64
C ASP A 9 7.46 11.15 6.47
N ALA A 10 6.72 11.24 7.57
CA ALA A 10 5.28 11.48 7.56
C ALA A 10 4.88 12.72 6.75
N ALA A 11 5.59 13.83 6.89
CA ALA A 11 5.30 15.04 6.12
C ALA A 11 5.46 14.82 4.61
N GLY A 12 6.52 14.13 4.18
CA GLY A 12 6.76 13.83 2.76
C GLY A 12 5.74 12.82 2.18
N VAL A 13 5.34 11.85 2.98
CA VAL A 13 4.26 10.89 2.62
C VAL A 13 2.93 11.60 2.52
N LEU A 14 2.62 12.48 3.49
CA LEU A 14 1.37 13.25 3.53
C LEU A 14 1.25 14.20 2.34
N ALA A 15 2.33 14.84 1.92
CA ALA A 15 2.34 15.70 0.74
C ALA A 15 1.90 14.99 -0.55
N ILE A 16 2.12 13.67 -0.64
CA ILE A 16 1.62 12.85 -1.76
C ILE A 16 0.17 12.43 -1.53
N TYR A 17 -0.20 12.11 -0.28
CA TYR A 17 -1.51 11.52 0.02
C TYR A 17 -2.63 12.57 0.10
N GLU A 18 -2.34 13.75 0.64
CA GLU A 18 -3.31 14.82 0.85
C GLU A 18 -4.10 15.20 -0.42
N PRO A 19 -3.46 15.49 -1.59
CA PRO A 19 -4.22 15.78 -2.81
C PRO A 19 -5.03 14.57 -3.31
N ILE A 20 -4.58 13.34 -3.06
CA ILE A 20 -5.33 12.14 -3.43
C ILE A 20 -6.61 12.04 -2.60
N VAL A 21 -6.54 12.34 -1.30
CA VAL A 21 -7.71 12.35 -0.42
C VAL A 21 -8.68 13.47 -0.82
N ARG A 22 -8.19 14.67 -1.07
CA ARG A 22 -9.05 15.83 -1.35
C ARG A 22 -9.70 15.78 -2.73
N ASP A 23 -8.93 15.36 -3.74
CA ASP A 23 -9.27 15.63 -5.14
C ASP A 23 -9.67 14.37 -5.92
N THR A 24 -9.60 13.19 -5.30
CA THR A 24 -9.85 11.93 -6.01
C THR A 24 -10.67 10.94 -5.18
N PRO A 25 -11.39 10.00 -5.82
CA PRO A 25 -12.02 8.88 -5.13
C PRO A 25 -11.06 7.71 -4.88
N ILE A 26 -9.77 7.81 -5.20
CA ILE A 26 -8.78 6.74 -5.01
C ILE A 26 -8.66 6.34 -3.54
N SER A 27 -8.71 7.32 -2.63
CA SER A 27 -8.88 7.07 -1.20
C SER A 27 -10.30 7.44 -0.78
N PHE A 28 -10.90 6.62 0.06
CA PHE A 28 -12.23 6.90 0.64
C PHE A 28 -12.16 7.72 1.94
N GLU A 29 -10.99 8.15 2.37
CA GLU A 29 -10.89 9.13 3.44
C GLU A 29 -11.50 10.46 2.99
N MET A 30 -12.30 11.09 3.86
CA MET A 30 -12.97 12.36 3.57
C MET A 30 -12.06 13.56 3.85
N GLU A 31 -11.16 13.41 4.83
CA GLU A 31 -10.18 14.42 5.22
C GLU A 31 -8.79 13.78 5.29
N PRO A 32 -7.73 14.49 4.89
CA PRO A 32 -6.37 14.00 5.04
C PRO A 32 -6.02 13.80 6.52
N PRO A 33 -5.25 12.76 6.87
CA PRO A 33 -4.76 12.60 8.23
C PRO A 33 -3.78 13.72 8.58
N THR A 34 -3.60 13.97 9.87
CA THR A 34 -2.51 14.83 10.36
C THR A 34 -1.15 14.15 10.18
N GLU A 35 -0.07 14.94 10.26
CA GLU A 35 1.30 14.40 10.21
C GLU A 35 1.54 13.37 11.32
N GLU A 36 1.05 13.63 12.54
CA GLU A 36 1.14 12.70 13.67
C GLU A 36 0.39 11.38 13.39
N GLN A 37 -0.81 11.47 12.82
CA GLN A 37 -1.57 10.28 12.42
C GLN A 37 -0.85 9.50 11.32
N MET A 38 -0.22 10.18 10.37
CA MET A 38 0.56 9.54 9.31
C MET A 38 1.81 8.86 9.88
N ALA A 39 2.53 9.50 10.80
CA ALA A 39 3.66 8.91 11.51
C ALA A 39 3.24 7.62 12.26
N ALA A 40 2.11 7.66 12.95
CA ALA A 40 1.56 6.49 13.63
C ALA A 40 1.17 5.36 12.66
N ARG A 41 0.68 5.67 11.45
CA ARG A 41 0.41 4.66 10.39
C ARG A 41 1.71 4.00 9.92
N ILE A 42 2.76 4.79 9.69
CA ILE A 42 4.08 4.29 9.30
C ILE A 42 4.63 3.34 10.37
N ALA A 43 4.55 3.72 11.64
CA ALA A 43 5.03 2.91 12.76
C ALA A 43 4.29 1.57 12.91
N ARG A 44 2.97 1.56 12.69
CA ARG A 44 2.11 0.37 12.89
C ARG A 44 2.04 -0.56 11.70
N SER A 45 2.50 -0.13 10.51
CA SER A 45 2.44 -0.95 9.30
C SER A 45 3.37 -2.16 9.42
N HIS A 46 3.02 -3.24 8.75
CA HIS A 46 3.93 -4.38 8.61
C HIS A 46 5.18 -4.00 7.83
N GLU A 47 5.02 -3.23 6.75
CA GLU A 47 6.11 -2.70 5.95
C GLU A 47 5.69 -1.34 5.37
N TRP A 48 6.65 -0.44 5.24
CA TRP A 48 6.44 0.86 4.59
C TRP A 48 7.72 1.30 3.88
N LEU A 49 7.64 1.43 2.57
CA LEU A 49 8.74 1.84 1.73
C LEU A 49 8.46 3.22 1.13
N VAL A 50 9.48 4.04 1.06
CA VAL A 50 9.47 5.31 0.32
C VAL A 50 10.49 5.27 -0.81
N ILE A 51 10.19 5.98 -1.89
CA ILE A 51 11.13 6.22 -2.97
C ILE A 51 11.44 7.70 -3.07
N GLU A 52 12.72 8.01 -3.15
CA GLU A 52 13.24 9.37 -3.19
C GLU A 52 13.85 9.70 -4.55
N ARG A 53 13.65 10.96 -4.95
CA ARG A 53 14.36 11.63 -6.03
C ARG A 53 15.05 12.85 -5.44
N GLY A 54 16.39 12.82 -5.37
CA GLY A 54 17.12 13.80 -4.57
C GLY A 54 16.78 13.67 -3.09
N ARG A 55 16.31 14.75 -2.47
CA ARG A 55 15.92 14.80 -1.05
C ARG A 55 14.38 14.73 -0.84
N HIS A 56 13.62 14.51 -1.89
CA HIS A 56 12.17 14.51 -1.84
C HIS A 56 11.59 13.10 -2.01
N ILE A 57 10.63 12.77 -1.17
CA ILE A 57 9.82 11.55 -1.34
C ILE A 57 8.87 11.79 -2.51
N VAL A 58 8.97 10.93 -3.53
CA VAL A 58 8.14 10.99 -4.74
C VAL A 58 7.17 9.82 -4.87
N GLY A 59 7.20 8.91 -3.91
CA GLY A 59 6.26 7.80 -3.84
C GLY A 59 6.47 6.95 -2.61
N TYR A 60 5.47 6.16 -2.29
CA TYR A 60 5.53 5.20 -1.19
C TYR A 60 4.60 4.02 -1.45
N ALA A 61 4.91 2.90 -0.81
CA ALA A 61 4.06 1.73 -0.77
C ALA A 61 4.13 1.09 0.62
N TYR A 62 3.02 0.51 1.07
CA TYR A 62 2.98 -0.11 2.38
C TYR A 62 2.14 -1.38 2.40
N ALA A 63 2.41 -2.21 3.41
CA ALA A 63 1.63 -3.37 3.76
C ALA A 63 1.07 -3.19 5.18
N ALA A 64 -0.24 -3.20 5.28
CA ALA A 64 -0.99 -3.12 6.53
C ALA A 64 -1.64 -4.49 6.85
N PRO A 65 -2.10 -4.73 8.10
CA PRO A 65 -2.93 -5.88 8.41
C PRO A 65 -4.18 -5.91 7.52
N PHE A 66 -4.45 -7.04 6.86
CA PHE A 66 -5.67 -7.19 6.04
C PHE A 66 -6.94 -7.11 6.91
N HIS A 67 -6.92 -7.73 8.09
CA HIS A 67 -7.98 -7.67 9.09
C HIS A 67 -7.41 -7.75 10.50
N GLN A 68 -8.18 -7.23 11.49
CA GLN A 68 -7.74 -7.18 12.88
C GLN A 68 -7.75 -8.56 13.59
N ARG A 69 -8.55 -9.53 13.11
CA ARG A 69 -8.65 -10.86 13.75
C ARG A 69 -7.37 -11.66 13.51
N ALA A 70 -6.85 -12.30 14.55
CA ALA A 70 -5.54 -12.97 14.56
C ALA A 70 -5.37 -14.05 13.48
N ALA A 71 -6.43 -14.73 13.07
CA ALA A 71 -6.36 -15.73 12.01
C ALA A 71 -5.97 -15.17 10.64
N TYR A 72 -6.13 -13.85 10.43
CA TYR A 72 -5.73 -13.17 9.19
C TYR A 72 -4.27 -12.67 9.19
N ARG A 73 -3.50 -12.92 10.25
CA ARG A 73 -2.16 -12.33 10.42
C ARG A 73 -1.16 -12.63 9.30
N TRP A 74 -1.38 -13.65 8.48
CA TRP A 74 -0.53 -13.98 7.33
C TRP A 74 -0.94 -13.30 6.04
N SER A 75 -1.97 -12.46 6.09
CA SER A 75 -2.49 -11.69 4.97
C SER A 75 -2.24 -10.20 5.18
N VAL A 76 -1.78 -9.52 4.14
CA VAL A 76 -1.56 -8.08 4.14
C VAL A 76 -2.40 -7.39 3.09
N GLU A 77 -2.83 -6.16 3.39
CA GLU A 77 -3.36 -5.23 2.40
C GLU A 77 -2.24 -4.30 1.93
N ILE A 78 -2.11 -4.16 0.62
CA ILE A 78 -1.05 -3.37 -0.02
C ILE A 78 -1.65 -2.14 -0.68
N SER A 79 -1.02 -0.99 -0.44
CA SER A 79 -1.31 0.27 -1.12
C SER A 79 -0.04 0.89 -1.67
N ILE A 80 -0.19 1.63 -2.78
CA ILE A 80 0.90 2.33 -3.44
C ILE A 80 0.43 3.68 -3.96
N TYR A 81 1.23 4.71 -3.74
CA TYR A 81 0.95 6.07 -4.15
C TYR A 81 2.21 6.75 -4.70
N LEU A 82 2.04 7.53 -5.76
CA LEU A 82 3.11 8.32 -6.38
C LEU A 82 2.68 9.77 -6.50
N ALA A 83 3.64 10.66 -6.29
CA ALA A 83 3.49 12.07 -6.67
C ALA A 83 3.14 12.17 -8.15
N GLN A 84 2.40 13.20 -8.53
CA GLN A 84 1.86 13.33 -9.89
C GLN A 84 2.97 13.36 -10.95
N ASP A 85 4.06 14.06 -10.69
CA ASP A 85 5.24 14.18 -11.57
C ASP A 85 6.12 12.94 -11.61
N ALA A 86 5.88 11.98 -10.72
CA ALA A 86 6.59 10.70 -10.65
C ALA A 86 5.84 9.55 -11.35
N ARG A 87 4.59 9.78 -11.78
CA ARG A 87 3.78 8.77 -12.46
C ARG A 87 4.32 8.47 -13.86
N GLY A 88 4.06 7.27 -14.36
CA GLY A 88 4.52 6.85 -15.70
C GLY A 88 6.02 6.59 -15.84
N SER A 89 6.82 6.78 -14.78
CA SER A 89 8.29 6.64 -14.78
C SER A 89 8.80 5.24 -14.38
N GLY A 90 7.91 4.27 -14.17
CA GLY A 90 8.26 2.92 -13.70
C GLY A 90 8.53 2.80 -12.20
N LEU A 91 8.47 3.91 -11.43
CA LEU A 91 8.75 3.91 -9.99
C LEU A 91 7.73 3.10 -9.20
N GLY A 92 6.45 3.12 -9.59
CA GLY A 92 5.43 2.29 -8.96
C GLY A 92 5.72 0.80 -9.07
N ARG A 93 6.23 0.36 -10.22
CA ARG A 93 6.63 -1.02 -10.45
C ARG A 93 7.80 -1.42 -9.55
N LYS A 94 8.80 -0.54 -9.39
CA LYS A 94 9.93 -0.76 -8.49
C LYS A 94 9.50 -0.86 -7.03
N LEU A 95 8.67 0.09 -6.56
CA LEU A 95 8.14 0.08 -5.19
C LEU A 95 7.34 -1.19 -4.89
N LEU A 96 6.44 -1.57 -5.81
CA LEU A 96 5.60 -2.76 -5.60
C LEU A 96 6.45 -4.04 -5.57
N SER A 97 7.46 -4.16 -6.45
CA SER A 97 8.39 -5.29 -6.44
C SER A 97 9.10 -5.44 -5.10
N GLU A 98 9.75 -4.38 -4.63
CA GLU A 98 10.48 -4.37 -3.35
C GLU A 98 9.58 -4.67 -2.15
N LEU A 99 8.35 -4.12 -2.15
CA LEU A 99 7.39 -4.37 -1.08
C LEU A 99 6.95 -5.84 -1.05
N LEU A 100 6.59 -6.41 -2.21
CA LEU A 100 6.18 -7.81 -2.31
C LEU A 100 7.30 -8.76 -1.90
N ASP A 101 8.53 -8.47 -2.32
CA ASP A 101 9.71 -9.24 -1.92
C ASP A 101 9.96 -9.15 -0.41
N SER A 102 9.81 -7.97 0.17
CA SER A 102 9.97 -7.78 1.62
C SER A 102 8.94 -8.59 2.41
N VAL A 103 7.65 -8.45 2.11
CA VAL A 103 6.60 -9.15 2.86
C VAL A 103 6.64 -10.67 2.63
N SER A 104 7.00 -11.11 1.42
CA SER A 104 7.16 -12.54 1.12
C SER A 104 8.29 -13.16 1.94
N ARG A 105 9.47 -12.53 1.99
CA ARG A 105 10.62 -13.00 2.81
C ARG A 105 10.27 -13.08 4.29
N ARG A 106 9.40 -12.20 4.79
CA ARG A 106 8.98 -12.15 6.19
C ARG A 106 7.97 -13.23 6.59
N GLY A 107 7.43 -13.99 5.66
CA GLY A 107 6.52 -15.09 5.95
C GLY A 107 5.05 -14.80 5.67
N PHE A 108 4.70 -13.65 5.11
CA PHE A 108 3.32 -13.41 4.67
C PHE A 108 2.95 -14.33 3.50
N VAL A 109 1.71 -14.80 3.52
CA VAL A 109 1.21 -15.80 2.56
C VAL A 109 0.38 -15.16 1.46
N ASN A 110 -0.45 -14.17 1.82
CA ASN A 110 -1.34 -13.49 0.87
C ASN A 110 -1.15 -11.98 0.90
N ALA A 111 -1.26 -11.36 -0.25
CA ALA A 111 -1.38 -9.93 -0.43
C ALA A 111 -2.70 -9.59 -1.11
N PHE A 112 -3.38 -8.57 -0.60
CA PHE A 112 -4.62 -8.03 -1.15
C PHE A 112 -4.43 -6.57 -1.54
N ALA A 113 -5.14 -6.14 -2.58
CA ALA A 113 -5.23 -4.74 -2.98
C ALA A 113 -6.70 -4.38 -3.19
N GLY A 114 -7.19 -3.41 -2.40
CA GLY A 114 -8.49 -2.78 -2.60
C GLY A 114 -8.34 -1.56 -3.52
N ILE A 115 -9.05 -1.53 -4.63
CA ILE A 115 -8.90 -0.48 -5.65
C ILE A 115 -10.27 0.15 -5.90
N ALA A 116 -10.39 1.46 -5.61
CA ALA A 116 -11.56 2.24 -6.02
C ALA A 116 -11.62 2.32 -7.55
N LEU A 117 -12.78 2.01 -8.11
CA LEU A 117 -12.99 1.90 -9.56
C LEU A 117 -13.76 3.09 -10.11
N PRO A 118 -13.49 3.49 -11.39
CA PRO A 118 -12.47 2.95 -12.29
C PRO A 118 -11.04 3.42 -11.97
N ASN A 119 -10.06 2.56 -12.02
CA ASN A 119 -8.65 2.90 -11.86
C ASN A 119 -7.77 1.93 -12.68
N ALA A 120 -7.81 2.06 -14.00
CA ALA A 120 -7.12 1.17 -14.92
C ALA A 120 -5.58 1.15 -14.72
N VAL A 121 -5.00 2.22 -14.20
CA VAL A 121 -3.54 2.28 -13.93
C VAL A 121 -3.15 1.36 -12.79
N SER A 122 -3.86 1.45 -11.66
CA SER A 122 -3.63 0.57 -10.52
C SER A 122 -3.95 -0.89 -10.86
N VAL A 123 -5.08 -1.14 -11.53
CA VAL A 123 -5.48 -2.49 -11.93
C VAL A 123 -4.36 -3.13 -12.77
N ARG A 124 -3.92 -2.49 -13.86
CA ARG A 124 -2.84 -3.01 -14.70
C ARG A 124 -1.53 -3.21 -13.94
N LEU A 125 -1.22 -2.33 -12.99
CA LEU A 125 -0.02 -2.48 -12.17
C LEU A 125 -0.09 -3.76 -11.34
N PHE A 126 -1.14 -3.95 -10.56
CA PHE A 126 -1.29 -5.13 -9.70
C PHE A 126 -1.40 -6.42 -10.52
N GLU A 127 -2.21 -6.45 -11.59
CA GLU A 127 -2.32 -7.61 -12.48
C GLU A 127 -0.98 -7.99 -13.11
N SER A 128 -0.12 -7.01 -13.46
CA SER A 128 1.22 -7.28 -13.99
C SER A 128 2.17 -7.94 -12.98
N PHE A 129 1.79 -7.98 -11.70
CA PHE A 129 2.47 -8.70 -10.62
C PHE A 129 1.74 -9.99 -10.21
N GLY A 130 0.80 -10.47 -11.02
CA GLY A 130 0.08 -11.71 -10.77
C GLY A 130 -1.01 -11.61 -9.71
N PHE A 131 -1.52 -10.41 -9.45
CA PHE A 131 -2.76 -10.27 -8.69
C PHE A 131 -3.96 -10.59 -9.58
N GLU A 132 -4.91 -11.32 -9.04
CA GLU A 132 -6.16 -11.69 -9.71
C GLU A 132 -7.34 -11.06 -8.99
N LYS A 133 -8.35 -10.61 -9.74
CA LYS A 133 -9.56 -10.03 -9.17
C LYS A 133 -10.38 -11.13 -8.49
N VAL A 134 -10.67 -10.95 -7.20
CA VAL A 134 -11.41 -11.93 -6.39
C VAL A 134 -12.78 -11.46 -5.93
N ALA A 135 -13.03 -10.15 -5.91
CA ALA A 135 -14.32 -9.58 -5.53
C ALA A 135 -14.52 -8.18 -6.10
N GLN A 136 -15.77 -7.73 -6.08
CA GLN A 136 -16.16 -6.34 -6.31
C GLN A 136 -17.34 -6.00 -5.40
N GLN A 137 -17.27 -4.84 -4.78
CA GLN A 137 -18.34 -4.23 -4.01
C GLN A 137 -18.87 -3.04 -4.81
N GLU A 138 -20.14 -3.12 -5.18
CA GLU A 138 -20.79 -2.07 -5.97
C GLU A 138 -21.34 -0.98 -5.07
N ASN A 139 -21.16 0.28 -5.48
CA ASN A 139 -21.68 1.47 -4.78
C ASN A 139 -21.38 1.47 -3.28
N VAL A 140 -20.16 1.09 -2.90
CA VAL A 140 -19.76 0.89 -1.49
C VAL A 140 -19.27 2.17 -0.81
N GLY A 141 -18.83 3.17 -1.58
CA GLY A 141 -18.36 4.46 -1.07
C GLY A 141 -18.96 5.64 -1.82
N PHE A 142 -19.37 6.68 -1.09
CA PHE A 142 -19.85 7.92 -1.68
C PHE A 142 -18.83 9.03 -1.46
N LYS A 143 -18.28 9.60 -2.54
CA LYS A 143 -17.29 10.67 -2.47
C LYS A 143 -17.33 11.53 -3.72
N LEU A 144 -17.05 12.85 -3.57
CA LEU A 144 -17.04 13.81 -4.68
C LEU A 144 -18.34 13.77 -5.51
N GLY A 145 -19.47 13.60 -4.83
CA GLY A 145 -20.80 13.64 -5.46
C GLY A 145 -21.20 12.36 -6.23
N ALA A 146 -20.46 11.27 -6.08
CA ALA A 146 -20.75 10.01 -6.78
C ALA A 146 -20.54 8.77 -5.89
N TRP A 147 -21.25 7.69 -6.21
CA TRP A 147 -20.99 6.36 -5.67
C TRP A 147 -19.85 5.69 -6.43
N HIS A 148 -19.03 4.98 -5.71
CA HIS A 148 -17.86 4.28 -6.25
C HIS A 148 -17.85 2.82 -5.83
N ASP A 149 -17.38 1.98 -6.75
CA ASP A 149 -17.13 0.58 -6.51
C ASP A 149 -15.72 0.38 -5.96
N VAL A 150 -15.52 -0.70 -5.22
CA VAL A 150 -14.20 -1.20 -4.84
C VAL A 150 -14.02 -2.61 -5.38
N GLY A 151 -13.01 -2.80 -6.19
CA GLY A 151 -12.54 -4.12 -6.59
C GLY A 151 -11.43 -4.61 -5.67
N TRP A 152 -11.41 -5.93 -5.42
CA TRP A 152 -10.37 -6.58 -4.64
C TRP A 152 -9.57 -7.52 -5.52
N TRP A 153 -8.24 -7.37 -5.46
CA TRP A 153 -7.26 -8.23 -6.11
C TRP A 153 -6.44 -8.96 -5.06
N GLN A 154 -6.15 -10.23 -5.30
CA GLN A 154 -5.37 -11.07 -4.41
C GLN A 154 -4.18 -11.66 -5.17
N ARG A 155 -3.05 -11.76 -4.49
CA ARG A 155 -1.89 -12.57 -4.91
C ARG A 155 -1.45 -13.46 -3.76
N GLN A 156 -1.33 -14.74 -4.02
CA GLN A 156 -0.66 -15.67 -3.13
C GLN A 156 0.87 -15.49 -3.28
N LEU A 157 1.53 -15.07 -2.19
CA LEU A 157 2.97 -14.80 -2.17
C LEU A 157 3.81 -16.06 -2.06
N ARG A 158 3.26 -17.07 -1.37
CA ARG A 158 3.86 -18.40 -1.17
C ARG A 158 2.77 -19.44 -0.92
N ALA A 159 3.10 -20.71 -1.15
CA ALA A 159 2.19 -21.80 -0.82
C ALA A 159 1.89 -21.80 0.68
N PRO A 160 0.63 -21.96 1.10
CA PRO A 160 0.28 -22.12 2.50
C PRO A 160 0.82 -23.47 3.00
N THR A 161 1.40 -23.47 4.18
CA THR A 161 1.90 -24.68 4.86
C THR A 161 1.12 -24.94 6.13
N SER A 162 1.20 -26.17 6.67
CA SER A 162 0.61 -26.54 7.94
C SER A 162 1.69 -27.16 8.83
N PRO A 163 2.11 -26.47 9.91
CA PRO A 163 1.68 -25.14 10.35
C PRO A 163 2.13 -24.03 9.38
N PRO A 164 1.48 -22.84 9.45
CA PRO A 164 1.92 -21.70 8.67
C PRO A 164 3.27 -21.17 9.16
N PRO A 165 4.04 -20.46 8.31
CA PRO A 165 5.35 -19.94 8.68
C PRO A 165 5.26 -18.87 9.77
N ASP A 166 6.33 -18.74 10.54
CA ASP A 166 6.48 -17.60 11.45
C ASP A 166 6.65 -16.31 10.64
N ILE A 167 6.05 -15.22 11.12
CA ILE A 167 6.21 -13.90 10.53
C ILE A 167 7.38 -13.21 11.22
N SER A 168 8.44 -12.96 10.46
CA SER A 168 9.60 -12.21 10.96
C SER A 168 9.25 -10.73 11.19
N PRO A 169 9.80 -10.11 12.24
CA PRO A 169 9.59 -8.69 12.49
C PRO A 169 10.13 -7.84 11.33
N ARG A 170 9.63 -6.62 11.23
CA ARG A 170 10.20 -5.60 10.33
C ARG A 170 11.65 -5.31 10.74
N ALA A 171 12.55 -5.23 9.77
CA ALA A 171 13.93 -4.85 10.07
C ALA A 171 13.96 -3.43 10.69
N PRO A 172 14.85 -3.16 11.64
CA PRO A 172 14.98 -1.82 12.19
C PRO A 172 15.43 -0.84 11.09
N VAL A 173 14.88 0.38 11.14
CA VAL A 173 15.33 1.46 10.24
C VAL A 173 16.73 1.84 10.64
N VAL A 174 17.71 1.61 9.78
CA VAL A 174 19.07 2.08 9.99
C VAL A 174 19.08 3.59 9.73
N LEU A 175 19.21 4.36 10.80
CA LEU A 175 19.39 5.80 10.73
C LEU A 175 20.82 6.08 10.26
N GLY A 176 20.99 6.39 8.99
CA GLY A 176 22.25 6.91 8.43
C GLY A 176 22.35 8.41 8.63
#